data_11fb4394a9486f668543ae5889379b23
#
_entry.id   11fb4394a9486f668543ae5889379b23
#
_cell.length_a   1.000
_cell.length_b   1.000
_cell.length_c   1.000
_cell.angle_alpha   90.00
_cell.angle_beta   90.00
_cell.angle_gamma   90.00
#
_symmetry.space_group_name_H-M   'P 1'
#
loop_
_entity.id
_entity.type
_entity.pdbx_description
1 polymer ?
#
loop_
_entity_poly.entity_id
_entity_poly.type
_entity_poly.pdbx_seq_one_letter_code
_entity_poly.pdbx_strand_id
1 'polypeptide(L)'
;EGVVLGNVTEDIAALGKYGVKKIHQVSNDALKHLDAQVYANVIAQVAQASGATVVVFSNSMDGKAISPRLSARMKAGLVAGAVALPDTSNGFTVKKSVFSGKAFANISVATPVKIISLSPNAYKTEAGEGTAEVVAFSATVDAPKVKVTSVNKASGEVSLTEAEIVVSAGRGLKGP
;
A
#
# COMPACT_ATOMS: atom_id res chain seq x y z
N GLU A 1 5.98 -10.91 -5.22
CA GLU A 1 4.59 -11.33 -5.41
C GLU A 1 3.64 -10.16 -5.12
N GLY A 2 2.45 -10.16 -5.72
CA GLY A 2 1.41 -9.17 -5.50
C GLY A 2 0.17 -9.78 -4.84
N VAL A 3 -0.67 -8.92 -4.24
CA VAL A 3 -1.98 -9.32 -3.71
C VAL A 3 -3.03 -8.37 -4.28
N VAL A 4 -4.07 -8.93 -4.89
CA VAL A 4 -5.21 -8.18 -5.42
C VAL A 4 -6.47 -8.64 -4.70
N LEU A 5 -7.22 -7.70 -4.14
CA LEU A 5 -8.40 -7.95 -3.34
C LEU A 5 -9.66 -7.43 -4.05
N GLY A 6 -10.70 -8.24 -4.02
CA GLY A 6 -11.98 -7.92 -4.66
C GLY A 6 -12.06 -8.34 -6.12
N ASN A 7 -13.21 -8.04 -6.72
CA ASN A 7 -13.48 -8.33 -8.12
C ASN A 7 -12.95 -7.16 -8.98
N VAL A 8 -11.80 -7.38 -9.60
CA VAL A 8 -11.09 -6.39 -10.44
C VAL A 8 -11.34 -6.74 -11.89
N THR A 9 -11.68 -5.75 -12.70
CA THR A 9 -11.97 -5.88 -14.15
C THR A 9 -10.74 -5.59 -15.01
N GLU A 10 -9.73 -4.94 -14.45
CA GLU A 10 -8.49 -4.60 -15.13
C GLU A 10 -7.60 -5.83 -15.31
N ASP A 11 -6.76 -5.80 -16.33
CA ASP A 11 -5.74 -6.84 -16.57
C ASP A 11 -4.64 -6.76 -15.50
N ILE A 12 -4.83 -7.51 -14.41
CA ILE A 12 -3.86 -7.56 -13.31
C ILE A 12 -2.56 -8.29 -13.70
N ALA A 13 -2.59 -9.16 -14.70
CA ALA A 13 -1.38 -9.83 -15.19
C ALA A 13 -0.38 -8.84 -15.81
N ALA A 14 -0.86 -7.68 -16.30
CA ALA A 14 -0.02 -6.60 -16.81
C ALA A 14 0.92 -5.99 -15.75
N LEU A 15 0.68 -6.22 -14.45
CA LEU A 15 1.59 -5.84 -13.37
C LEU A 15 2.95 -6.57 -13.47
N GLY A 16 3.03 -7.62 -14.27
CA GLY A 16 4.29 -8.28 -14.59
C GLY A 16 5.33 -7.36 -15.22
N LYS A 17 4.89 -6.33 -15.96
CA LYS A 17 5.75 -5.28 -16.54
C LYS A 17 6.52 -4.49 -15.47
N TYR A 18 6.05 -4.48 -14.25
CA TYR A 18 6.67 -3.80 -13.10
C TYR A 18 7.41 -4.78 -12.17
N GLY A 19 7.74 -5.98 -12.68
CA GLY A 19 8.53 -6.98 -11.94
C GLY A 19 7.73 -7.87 -11.01
N VAL A 20 6.39 -7.78 -10.98
CA VAL A 20 5.54 -8.70 -10.22
C VAL A 20 5.46 -10.03 -10.96
N LYS A 21 6.02 -11.11 -10.39
CA LYS A 21 6.04 -12.43 -11.04
C LYS A 21 4.77 -13.24 -10.78
N LYS A 22 4.15 -13.06 -9.61
CA LYS A 22 2.97 -13.82 -9.19
C LYS A 22 2.01 -12.91 -8.43
N ILE A 23 0.72 -13.07 -8.68
CA ILE A 23 -0.36 -12.32 -8.03
C ILE A 23 -1.33 -13.29 -7.39
N HIS A 24 -1.57 -13.12 -6.11
CA HIS A 24 -2.64 -13.79 -5.38
C HIS A 24 -3.90 -12.96 -5.48
N GLN A 25 -4.90 -13.44 -6.21
CA GLN A 25 -6.20 -12.79 -6.35
C GLN A 25 -7.20 -13.39 -5.36
N VAL A 26 -7.78 -12.55 -4.52
CA VAL A 26 -8.87 -12.92 -3.60
C VAL A 26 -10.14 -12.25 -4.08
N SER A 27 -10.97 -13.00 -4.80
CA SER A 27 -12.27 -12.52 -5.31
C SER A 27 -13.36 -12.80 -4.28
N ASN A 28 -13.95 -11.75 -3.73
CA ASN A 28 -15.06 -11.84 -2.79
C ASN A 28 -15.84 -10.51 -2.76
N ASP A 29 -17.18 -10.57 -2.78
CA ASP A 29 -18.02 -9.38 -2.80
C ASP A 29 -17.91 -8.54 -1.52
N ALA A 30 -17.57 -9.15 -0.38
CA ALA A 30 -17.31 -8.42 0.86
C ALA A 30 -16.07 -7.49 0.77
N LEU A 31 -15.22 -7.70 -0.24
CA LEU A 31 -14.05 -6.86 -0.53
C LEU A 31 -14.33 -5.75 -1.57
N LYS A 32 -15.60 -5.54 -1.94
CA LYS A 32 -15.99 -4.50 -2.90
C LYS A 32 -15.68 -3.08 -2.39
N HIS A 33 -15.83 -2.87 -1.09
CA HIS A 33 -15.53 -1.60 -0.43
C HIS A 33 -14.49 -1.84 0.66
N LEU A 34 -13.64 -0.86 0.87
CA LEU A 34 -12.59 -0.95 1.88
C LEU A 34 -13.19 -1.05 3.30
N ASP A 35 -13.01 -2.21 3.94
CA ASP A 35 -12.97 -2.35 5.39
C ASP A 35 -11.54 -2.72 5.77
N ALA A 36 -10.82 -1.79 6.39
CA ALA A 36 -9.39 -1.95 6.66
C ALA A 36 -9.07 -3.12 7.59
N GLN A 37 -10.02 -3.55 8.43
CA GLN A 37 -9.84 -4.71 9.30
C GLN A 37 -9.96 -6.02 8.51
N VAL A 38 -10.97 -6.10 7.64
CA VAL A 38 -11.18 -7.26 6.76
C VAL A 38 -10.01 -7.41 5.79
N TYR A 39 -9.59 -6.30 5.15
CA TYR A 39 -8.45 -6.28 4.25
C TYR A 39 -7.16 -6.72 4.95
N ALA A 40 -6.88 -6.21 6.15
CA ALA A 40 -5.71 -6.63 6.92
C ALA A 40 -5.74 -8.12 7.27
N ASN A 41 -6.93 -8.68 7.55
CA ASN A 41 -7.08 -10.09 7.82
C ASN A 41 -6.75 -10.95 6.58
N VAL A 42 -7.30 -10.59 5.43
CA VAL A 42 -7.06 -11.32 4.17
C VAL A 42 -5.59 -11.22 3.75
N ILE A 43 -4.99 -10.02 3.81
CA ILE A 43 -3.57 -9.83 3.49
C ILE A 43 -2.67 -10.63 4.42
N ALA A 44 -3.00 -10.74 5.71
CA ALA A 44 -2.24 -11.56 6.65
C ALA A 44 -2.25 -13.04 6.24
N GLN A 45 -3.39 -13.58 5.80
CA GLN A 45 -3.50 -14.96 5.34
C GLN A 45 -2.64 -15.21 4.10
N VAL A 46 -2.68 -14.29 3.11
CA VAL A 46 -1.83 -14.39 1.91
C VAL A 46 -0.35 -14.31 2.28
N ALA A 47 0.03 -13.33 3.11
CA ALA A 47 1.42 -13.14 3.53
C ALA A 47 1.97 -14.36 4.29
N GLN A 48 1.16 -14.99 5.13
CA GLN A 48 1.52 -16.22 5.85
C GLN A 48 1.66 -17.42 4.89
N ALA A 49 0.72 -17.58 3.98
CA ALA A 49 0.74 -18.69 3.00
C ALA A 49 1.91 -18.57 2.01
N SER A 50 2.28 -17.36 1.62
CA SER A 50 3.44 -17.10 0.74
C SER A 50 4.79 -17.07 1.48
N GLY A 51 4.80 -17.14 2.81
CA GLY A 51 6.02 -17.01 3.62
C GLY A 51 6.67 -15.63 3.54
N ALA A 52 5.88 -14.58 3.25
CA ALA A 52 6.39 -13.24 3.07
C ALA A 52 7.02 -12.68 4.35
N THR A 53 8.26 -12.26 4.27
CA THR A 53 8.99 -11.60 5.37
C THR A 53 8.96 -10.08 5.27
N VAL A 54 8.60 -9.53 4.11
CA VAL A 54 8.43 -8.11 3.87
C VAL A 54 7.13 -7.88 3.14
N VAL A 55 6.28 -6.99 3.67
CA VAL A 55 5.03 -6.56 3.04
C VAL A 55 5.11 -5.08 2.73
N VAL A 56 4.86 -4.71 1.48
CA VAL A 56 4.96 -3.32 1.01
C VAL A 56 3.59 -2.80 0.62
N PHE A 57 3.26 -1.61 1.09
CA PHE A 57 2.06 -0.86 0.73
C PHE A 57 2.41 0.47 0.05
N SER A 58 1.50 0.99 -0.76
CA SER A 58 1.49 2.43 -1.02
C SER A 58 1.11 3.19 0.26
N ASN A 59 1.74 4.32 0.54
CA ASN A 59 1.37 5.20 1.67
C ASN A 59 0.16 6.08 1.33
N SER A 60 -0.79 5.53 0.56
CA SER A 60 -2.11 6.09 0.27
C SER A 60 -3.00 6.11 1.53
N MET A 61 -4.19 6.68 1.43
CA MET A 61 -5.15 6.66 2.54
C MET A 61 -5.51 5.23 2.95
N ASP A 62 -5.70 4.34 1.96
CA ASP A 62 -6.01 2.93 2.20
C ASP A 62 -4.83 2.20 2.85
N GLY A 63 -3.61 2.40 2.32
CA GLY A 63 -2.41 1.82 2.91
C GLY A 63 -2.17 2.26 4.36
N LYS A 64 -2.44 3.54 4.67
CA LYS A 64 -2.39 4.06 6.05
C LYS A 64 -3.46 3.45 6.96
N ALA A 65 -4.62 3.09 6.42
CA ALA A 65 -5.68 2.45 7.19
C ALA A 65 -5.40 0.95 7.44
N ILE A 66 -4.80 0.25 6.46
CA ILE A 66 -4.57 -1.19 6.50
C ILE A 66 -3.28 -1.56 7.22
N SER A 67 -2.15 -0.89 6.88
CA SER A 67 -0.81 -1.32 7.32
C SER A 67 -0.62 -1.38 8.84
N PRO A 68 -1.15 -0.47 9.69
CA PRO A 68 -1.01 -0.59 11.14
C PRO A 68 -1.85 -1.76 11.71
N ARG A 69 -3.01 -2.03 11.11
CA ARG A 69 -3.84 -3.18 11.50
C ARG A 69 -3.17 -4.50 11.18
N LEU A 70 -2.54 -4.58 10.01
CA LEU A 70 -1.73 -5.73 9.62
C LEU A 70 -0.52 -5.91 10.53
N SER A 71 0.17 -4.82 10.86
CA SER A 71 1.31 -4.80 11.79
C SER A 71 0.94 -5.40 13.15
N ALA A 72 -0.16 -4.96 13.74
CA ALA A 72 -0.65 -5.48 15.01
C ALA A 72 -1.01 -6.98 14.92
N ARG A 73 -1.70 -7.39 13.83
CA ARG A 73 -2.12 -8.78 13.62
C ARG A 73 -0.94 -9.72 13.42
N MET A 74 0.06 -9.33 12.67
CA MET A 74 1.24 -10.14 12.37
C MET A 74 2.37 -9.98 13.42
N LYS A 75 2.21 -9.10 14.39
CA LYS A 75 3.26 -8.68 15.34
C LYS A 75 4.53 -8.24 14.60
N ALA A 76 4.35 -7.51 13.51
CA ALA A 76 5.37 -7.08 12.59
C ALA A 76 5.73 -5.60 12.81
N GLY A 77 7.02 -5.25 12.67
CA GLY A 77 7.44 -3.85 12.69
C GLY A 77 6.94 -3.11 11.46
N LEU A 78 6.41 -1.90 11.65
CA LEU A 78 5.90 -1.04 10.58
C LEU A 78 6.72 0.24 10.47
N VAL A 79 7.18 0.54 9.24
CA VAL A 79 7.69 1.86 8.88
C VAL A 79 6.79 2.49 7.84
N ALA A 80 6.06 3.52 8.25
CA ALA A 80 5.17 4.27 7.36
C ALA A 80 5.89 5.46 6.73
N GLY A 81 5.72 5.61 5.40
CA GLY A 81 6.27 6.73 4.64
C GLY A 81 7.75 6.57 4.30
N ALA A 82 8.16 5.38 3.91
CA ALA A 82 9.52 5.13 3.40
C ALA A 82 9.80 5.95 2.15
N VAL A 83 11.01 6.47 2.03
CA VAL A 83 11.47 7.30 0.91
C VAL A 83 12.69 6.72 0.18
N ALA A 84 13.19 5.58 0.64
CA ALA A 84 14.30 4.85 0.02
C ALA A 84 14.11 3.33 0.20
N LEU A 85 14.82 2.54 -0.61
CA LEU A 85 14.93 1.10 -0.41
C LEU A 85 15.51 0.80 0.97
N PRO A 86 15.11 -0.30 1.61
CA PRO A 86 15.72 -0.73 2.86
C PRO A 86 17.22 -1.00 2.70
N ASP A 87 18.01 -0.54 3.64
CA ASP A 87 19.40 -0.96 3.79
C ASP A 87 19.42 -2.27 4.59
N THR A 88 20.00 -3.30 3.99
CA THR A 88 20.12 -4.63 4.58
C THR A 88 21.56 -5.00 4.95
N SER A 89 22.51 -4.09 4.82
CA SER A 89 23.94 -4.34 5.09
C SER A 89 24.24 -4.63 6.56
N ASN A 90 23.50 -4.01 7.47
CA ASN A 90 23.61 -4.22 8.91
C ASN A 90 22.24 -4.26 9.57
N GLY A 91 21.48 -5.30 9.27
CA GLY A 91 20.09 -5.44 9.69
C GLY A 91 19.12 -4.88 8.63
N PHE A 92 17.90 -4.54 9.05
CA PHE A 92 16.88 -4.03 8.14
C PHE A 92 16.50 -2.60 8.53
N THR A 93 17.05 -1.63 7.82
CA THR A 93 16.88 -0.22 8.13
C THR A 93 16.15 0.51 7.00
N VAL A 94 15.14 1.29 7.34
CA VAL A 94 14.28 2.01 6.39
C VAL A 94 14.40 3.51 6.64
N LYS A 95 14.72 4.27 5.60
CA LYS A 95 14.73 5.73 5.62
C LYS A 95 13.33 6.30 5.41
N LYS A 96 12.92 7.19 6.29
CA LYS A 96 11.65 7.91 6.17
C LYS A 96 11.82 9.42 6.40
N SER A 97 10.93 10.20 5.80
CA SER A 97 10.84 11.64 6.09
C SER A 97 10.10 11.88 7.41
N VAL A 98 10.59 12.84 8.19
CA VAL A 98 9.99 13.27 9.46
C VAL A 98 9.95 14.80 9.55
N PHE A 99 9.20 15.33 10.51
CA PHE A 99 9.03 16.78 10.72
C PHE A 99 8.57 17.51 9.45
N SER A 100 7.56 16.97 8.76
CA SER A 100 7.03 17.54 7.50
C SER A 100 8.12 17.74 6.41
N GLY A 101 9.02 16.79 6.27
CA GLY A 101 10.07 16.82 5.24
C GLY A 101 11.35 17.54 5.64
N LYS A 102 11.46 18.08 6.86
CA LYS A 102 12.65 18.83 7.31
C LYS A 102 13.82 17.96 7.73
N ALA A 103 13.56 16.68 8.03
CA ALA A 103 14.61 15.73 8.42
C ALA A 103 14.29 14.32 7.92
N PHE A 104 15.28 13.45 7.95
CA PHE A 104 15.12 12.02 7.70
C PHE A 104 15.49 11.23 8.95
N ALA A 105 14.76 10.15 9.18
CA ALA A 105 15.08 9.17 10.21
C ALA A 105 15.37 7.82 9.53
N ASN A 106 16.37 7.12 10.03
CA ASN A 106 16.66 5.73 9.69
C ASN A 106 16.09 4.84 10.80
N ILE A 107 15.11 4.04 10.47
CA ILE A 107 14.38 3.18 11.41
C ILE A 107 14.84 1.74 11.23
N SER A 108 15.45 1.16 12.24
CA SER A 108 15.78 -0.26 12.25
C SER A 108 14.58 -1.09 12.66
N VAL A 109 14.30 -2.17 11.92
CA VAL A 109 13.17 -3.08 12.16
C VAL A 109 13.72 -4.45 12.52
N ALA A 110 13.60 -4.82 13.78
CA ALA A 110 14.15 -6.07 14.33
C ALA A 110 13.18 -7.28 14.24
N THR A 111 11.89 -7.06 13.93
CA THR A 111 10.91 -8.14 13.84
C THR A 111 11.16 -9.06 12.64
N PRO A 112 10.81 -10.38 12.73
CA PRO A 112 10.96 -11.30 11.60
C PRO A 112 10.21 -10.84 10.35
N VAL A 113 8.96 -10.39 10.49
CA VAL A 113 8.17 -9.79 9.42
C VAL A 113 8.25 -8.28 9.53
N LYS A 114 8.41 -7.59 8.39
CA LYS A 114 8.52 -6.16 8.27
C LYS A 114 7.41 -5.64 7.36
N ILE A 115 6.82 -4.52 7.71
CA ILE A 115 5.80 -3.86 6.91
C ILE A 115 6.31 -2.45 6.59
N ILE A 116 6.22 -2.08 5.32
CA ILE A 116 6.66 -0.77 4.84
C ILE A 116 5.52 -0.15 4.05
N SER A 117 5.22 1.12 4.30
CA SER A 117 4.44 1.88 3.33
C SER A 117 5.33 2.90 2.62
N LEU A 118 5.33 2.85 1.28
CA LEU A 118 6.16 3.68 0.41
C LEU A 118 5.47 5.02 0.15
N SER A 119 6.19 6.11 0.37
CA SER A 119 5.69 7.45 0.07
C SER A 119 5.41 7.61 -1.42
N PRO A 120 4.36 8.34 -1.81
CA PRO A 120 4.11 8.68 -3.20
C PRO A 120 5.35 9.35 -3.82
N ASN A 121 5.60 9.08 -5.10
CA ASN A 121 6.70 9.67 -5.87
C ASN A 121 8.12 9.44 -5.31
N ALA A 122 8.30 8.51 -4.35
CA ALA A 122 9.61 8.15 -3.83
C ALA A 122 10.50 7.47 -4.89
N TYR A 123 9.88 6.82 -5.87
CA TYR A 123 10.54 6.18 -7.01
C TYR A 123 9.80 6.48 -8.30
N LYS A 124 10.58 6.65 -9.37
CA LYS A 124 10.03 6.69 -10.73
C LYS A 124 9.62 5.28 -11.14
N THR A 125 8.42 5.15 -11.66
CA THR A 125 7.93 3.90 -12.21
C THR A 125 8.61 3.62 -13.54
N GLU A 126 9.22 2.46 -13.68
CA GLU A 126 9.83 1.99 -14.92
C GLU A 126 9.11 0.71 -15.35
N ALA A 127 8.52 0.76 -16.54
CA ALA A 127 7.89 -0.40 -17.13
C ALA A 127 8.94 -1.20 -17.92
N GLY A 128 9.06 -2.48 -17.61
CA GLY A 128 9.81 -3.46 -18.38
C GLY A 128 8.88 -4.36 -19.20
N GLU A 129 9.38 -5.54 -19.53
CA GLU A 129 8.61 -6.60 -20.18
C GLU A 129 8.24 -7.69 -19.17
N GLY A 130 7.08 -8.32 -19.36
CA GLY A 130 6.64 -9.46 -18.57
C GLY A 130 5.16 -9.45 -18.24
N THR A 131 4.69 -10.63 -17.91
CA THR A 131 3.33 -10.87 -17.39
C THR A 131 3.43 -11.60 -16.06
N ALA A 132 2.54 -11.29 -15.12
CA ALA A 132 2.46 -11.96 -13.85
C ALA A 132 1.58 -13.21 -13.96
N GLU A 133 1.96 -14.28 -13.28
CA GLU A 133 1.10 -15.43 -13.04
C GLU A 133 -0.01 -15.00 -12.05
N VAL A 134 -1.27 -15.17 -12.43
CA VAL A 134 -2.41 -14.87 -11.56
C VAL A 134 -2.94 -16.16 -10.98
N VAL A 135 -2.94 -16.27 -9.66
CA VAL A 135 -3.41 -17.45 -8.92
C VAL A 135 -4.55 -17.04 -8.00
N ALA A 136 -5.67 -17.75 -8.11
CA ALA A 136 -6.77 -17.58 -7.17
C ALA A 136 -6.35 -18.03 -5.76
N PHE A 137 -6.62 -17.21 -4.77
CA PHE A 137 -6.35 -17.52 -3.37
C PHE A 137 -7.67 -17.52 -2.58
N SER A 138 -7.94 -18.64 -1.92
CA SER A 138 -9.12 -18.78 -1.07
C SER A 138 -8.78 -18.33 0.35
N ALA A 139 -9.22 -17.12 0.71
CA ALA A 139 -9.09 -16.59 2.05
C ALA A 139 -10.40 -16.69 2.82
N THR A 140 -10.32 -16.79 4.14
CA THR A 140 -11.47 -16.56 5.01
C THR A 140 -11.71 -15.07 5.10
N VAL A 141 -12.86 -14.62 4.59
CA VAL A 141 -13.25 -13.21 4.58
C VAL A 141 -14.33 -13.00 5.65
N ASP A 142 -13.99 -12.23 6.68
CA ASP A 142 -14.93 -11.86 7.73
C ASP A 142 -16.01 -10.91 7.16
N ALA A 143 -17.20 -10.91 7.75
CA ALA A 143 -18.22 -9.94 7.41
C ALA A 143 -17.74 -8.52 7.75
N PRO A 144 -17.82 -7.55 6.81
CA PRO A 144 -17.49 -6.16 7.10
C PRO A 144 -18.30 -5.60 8.26
N LYS A 145 -17.65 -4.88 9.18
CA LYS A 145 -18.33 -4.21 10.29
C LYS A 145 -18.90 -2.84 9.89
N VAL A 146 -18.48 -2.34 8.74
CA VAL A 146 -18.89 -1.04 8.20
C VAL A 146 -19.64 -1.25 6.91
N LYS A 147 -20.79 -0.57 6.76
CA LYS A 147 -21.56 -0.57 5.52
C LYS A 147 -21.37 0.77 4.80
N VAL A 148 -20.84 0.73 3.60
CA VAL A 148 -20.76 1.92 2.72
C VAL A 148 -22.15 2.18 2.16
N THR A 149 -22.72 3.34 2.48
CA THR A 149 -24.06 3.76 2.02
C THR A 149 -24.03 4.52 0.70
N SER A 150 -22.95 5.27 0.47
CA SER A 150 -22.74 6.01 -0.80
C SER A 150 -21.26 6.23 -1.05
N VAL A 151 -20.89 6.37 -2.31
CA VAL A 151 -19.53 6.75 -2.75
C VAL A 151 -19.66 7.94 -3.69
N ASN A 152 -19.12 9.08 -3.29
CA ASN A 152 -19.03 10.27 -4.12
C ASN A 152 -17.60 10.37 -4.65
N LYS A 153 -17.40 10.11 -5.93
CA LYS A 153 -16.09 10.29 -6.58
C LYS A 153 -16.03 11.70 -7.16
N ALA A 154 -14.96 12.43 -6.85
CA ALA A 154 -14.65 13.65 -7.59
C ALA A 154 -14.40 13.27 -9.06
N SER A 155 -15.00 14.00 -9.99
CA SER A 155 -14.82 13.79 -11.43
C SER A 155 -14.36 15.11 -12.05
N GLY A 156 -13.38 15.03 -12.95
CA GLY A 156 -12.88 16.17 -13.71
C GLY A 156 -11.77 17.00 -13.06
N GLU A 157 -11.38 16.69 -11.82
CA GLU A 157 -10.28 17.36 -11.12
C GLU A 157 -9.25 16.35 -10.64
N VAL A 158 -7.96 16.69 -10.74
CA VAL A 158 -6.88 15.90 -10.15
C VAL A 158 -6.85 16.17 -8.66
N SER A 159 -6.85 15.12 -7.84
CA SER A 159 -6.76 15.31 -6.40
C SER A 159 -5.43 15.93 -6.00
N LEU A 160 -5.44 16.77 -4.98
CA LEU A 160 -4.23 17.45 -4.48
C LEU A 160 -3.09 16.47 -4.15
N THR A 161 -3.43 15.27 -3.68
CA THR A 161 -2.46 14.24 -3.32
C THR A 161 -1.86 13.50 -4.51
N GLU A 162 -2.46 13.62 -5.69
CA GLU A 162 -2.04 12.98 -6.95
C GLU A 162 -1.49 13.98 -7.96
N ALA A 163 -1.60 15.29 -7.68
CA ALA A 163 -1.11 16.34 -8.54
C ALA A 163 0.44 16.33 -8.59
N GLU A 164 1.01 16.36 -9.79
CA GLU A 164 2.46 16.50 -9.99
C GLU A 164 2.96 17.89 -9.62
N ILE A 165 2.15 18.91 -9.88
CA ILE A 165 2.46 20.31 -9.59
C ILE A 165 1.31 20.90 -8.79
N VAL A 166 1.63 21.48 -7.63
CA VAL A 166 0.68 22.14 -6.75
C VAL A 166 1.08 23.61 -6.60
N VAL A 167 0.18 24.51 -6.98
CA VAL A 167 0.33 25.95 -6.72
C VAL A 167 -0.56 26.30 -5.53
N SER A 168 0.05 26.82 -4.47
CA SER A 168 -0.70 27.23 -3.28
C SER A 168 -0.37 28.66 -2.90
N ALA A 169 -1.39 29.36 -2.39
CA ALA A 169 -1.27 30.71 -1.92
C ALA A 169 -1.80 30.84 -0.49
N GLY A 170 -1.13 31.62 0.34
CA GLY A 170 -1.54 31.87 1.71
C GLY A 170 -2.47 33.07 1.85
N ARG A 171 -3.08 33.24 3.03
CA ARG A 171 -3.96 34.36 3.36
C ARG A 171 -3.30 35.74 3.26
N GLY A 172 -1.98 35.79 3.14
CA GLY A 172 -1.23 37.04 2.94
C GLY A 172 -1.35 37.61 1.54
N LEU A 173 -1.82 36.83 0.56
CA LEU A 173 -2.19 37.33 -0.74
C LEU A 173 -3.56 38.05 -0.63
N LYS A 174 -3.55 39.34 -0.72
CA LYS A 174 -4.75 40.22 -0.58
C LYS A 174 -5.55 40.33 -1.89
N GLY A 175 -5.61 39.28 -2.68
CA GLY A 175 -6.34 39.21 -3.93
C GLY A 175 -5.50 38.62 -5.07
N PRO A 176 -6.12 38.35 -6.25
CA PRO A 176 -5.40 37.89 -7.42
C PRO A 176 -4.45 38.92 -7.94
#